data_67bbc3f7b798fd84fcdf87cfc6733a45
#
_entry.id   67bbc3f7b798fd84fcdf87cfc6733a45
#
_cell.length_a   1.000
_cell.length_b   1.000
_cell.length_c   1.000
_cell.angle_alpha   90.00
_cell.angle_beta   90.00
_cell.angle_gamma   90.00
#
_symmetry.space_group_name_H-M   'P 1'
#
loop_
_entity.id
_entity.type
_entity.pdbx_description
1 polymer ?
#
loop_
_entity_poly.entity_id
_entity_poly.type
_entity_poly.pdbx_seq_one_letter_code
_entity_poly.pdbx_strand_id
1 'polypeptide(L)'
;FSNELLNDLEKLDGWPKKVKLMQKNWIGKSFGCEINFEINNTKNILSVFTTRPDTIFGASFIALSADHPLNNNFLKNPSFKKFKEECNKTGTTEEALANAEKLGFDTGLKVKHPFLKKTLPVYFANFVLMDYGTGAIFGCPAHDQRDFDFALKYKLDILKVISTKKDDNLKLQEAYVGDGKLINSKFLDGLDITSAKKKIIEEIENKRIGKKRVLYRLKDWGVSRQRYWGCPIPMIYLENGDVAVSYTHLRAHETY
;
A
#
# COMPACT_ATOMS: atom_id res chain seq x y z
N PHE A 1 -8.22 -11.88 -15.04
CA PHE A 1 -9.39 -11.32 -15.78
C PHE A 1 -9.60 -9.81 -15.60
N SER A 2 -9.00 -9.13 -14.58
CA SER A 2 -9.26 -7.71 -14.30
C SER A 2 -8.99 -6.77 -15.48
N ASN A 3 -7.94 -7.03 -16.27
CA ASN A 3 -7.65 -6.23 -17.45
C ASN A 3 -8.64 -6.46 -18.60
N GLU A 4 -9.07 -7.71 -18.78
CA GLU A 4 -10.09 -8.10 -19.77
C GLU A 4 -11.43 -7.45 -19.43
N LEU A 5 -11.86 -7.55 -18.17
CA LEU A 5 -13.08 -6.89 -17.69
C LEU A 5 -13.04 -5.38 -17.93
N LEU A 6 -11.91 -4.74 -17.70
CA LEU A 6 -11.75 -3.31 -17.92
C LEU A 6 -11.87 -2.94 -19.40
N ASN A 7 -11.28 -3.74 -20.30
CA ASN A 7 -11.37 -3.53 -21.73
C ASN A 7 -12.79 -3.81 -22.26
N ASP A 8 -13.48 -4.81 -21.72
CA ASP A 8 -14.81 -5.17 -22.14
C ASP A 8 -15.89 -4.17 -21.70
N LEU A 9 -15.63 -3.34 -20.68
CA LEU A 9 -16.51 -2.22 -20.34
C LEU A 9 -16.71 -1.24 -21.51
N GLU A 10 -15.72 -1.07 -22.36
CA GLU A 10 -15.82 -0.16 -23.52
C GLU A 10 -16.80 -0.72 -24.58
N LYS A 11 -16.97 -2.05 -24.65
CA LYS A 11 -17.86 -2.74 -25.60
C LYS A 11 -19.33 -2.71 -25.17
N LEU A 12 -19.65 -2.26 -23.96
CA LEU A 12 -21.01 -2.25 -23.42
C LEU A 12 -21.76 -0.96 -23.79
N ASP A 13 -22.09 -0.78 -25.05
CA ASP A 13 -22.67 0.47 -25.58
C ASP A 13 -24.03 0.83 -24.93
N GLY A 14 -24.82 -0.16 -24.53
CA GLY A 14 -26.10 0.02 -23.84
C GLY A 14 -25.99 0.43 -22.36
N TRP A 15 -24.78 0.49 -21.80
CA TRP A 15 -24.60 0.85 -20.39
C TRP A 15 -24.45 2.36 -20.18
N PRO A 16 -25.14 2.94 -19.17
CA PRO A 16 -24.96 4.34 -18.81
C PRO A 16 -23.50 4.65 -18.46
N LYS A 17 -23.00 5.81 -18.91
CA LYS A 17 -21.62 6.25 -18.63
C LYS A 17 -21.27 6.22 -17.14
N LYS A 18 -22.22 6.59 -16.27
CA LYS A 18 -22.03 6.57 -14.80
C LYS A 18 -21.76 5.15 -14.29
N VAL A 19 -22.48 4.15 -14.82
CA VAL A 19 -22.31 2.75 -14.41
C VAL A 19 -20.95 2.21 -14.90
N LYS A 20 -20.56 2.51 -16.15
CA LYS A 20 -19.23 2.16 -16.67
C LYS A 20 -18.11 2.76 -15.78
N LEU A 21 -18.26 4.03 -15.40
CA LEU A 21 -17.29 4.69 -14.51
C LEU A 21 -17.21 4.04 -13.12
N MET A 22 -18.37 3.67 -12.55
CA MET A 22 -18.42 2.96 -11.26
C MET A 22 -17.70 1.61 -11.35
N GLN A 23 -17.95 0.83 -12.42
CA GLN A 23 -17.28 -0.45 -12.64
C GLN A 23 -15.76 -0.28 -12.86
N LYS A 24 -15.36 0.72 -13.65
CA LYS A 24 -13.95 1.06 -13.85
C LYS A 24 -13.25 1.39 -12.52
N ASN A 25 -13.90 2.18 -11.67
CA ASN A 25 -13.37 2.53 -10.34
C ASN A 25 -13.35 1.33 -9.40
N TRP A 26 -14.33 0.42 -9.51
CA TRP A 26 -14.36 -0.83 -8.76
C TRP A 26 -13.23 -1.78 -9.15
N ILE A 27 -12.98 -1.95 -10.45
CA ILE A 27 -11.83 -2.72 -10.95
C ILE A 27 -10.52 -2.09 -10.50
N GLY A 28 -10.44 -0.75 -10.48
CA GLY A 28 -9.41 0.04 -9.84
C GLY A 28 -8.00 -0.26 -10.32
N LYS A 29 -7.75 -0.11 -11.63
CA LYS A 29 -6.41 -0.26 -12.21
C LYS A 29 -5.49 0.85 -11.74
N SER A 30 -4.40 0.51 -11.07
CA SER A 30 -3.38 1.42 -10.57
C SER A 30 -2.02 1.12 -11.21
N PHE A 31 -1.35 2.16 -11.68
CA PHE A 31 0.02 2.10 -12.18
C PHE A 31 0.97 2.53 -11.07
N GLY A 32 1.98 1.74 -10.82
CA GLY A 32 2.96 2.02 -9.78
C GLY A 32 4.31 1.38 -10.06
N CYS A 33 5.13 1.37 -9.04
CA CYS A 33 6.46 0.78 -9.06
C CYS A 33 6.68 -0.03 -7.79
N GLU A 34 7.29 -1.18 -7.95
CA GLU A 34 7.83 -1.98 -6.84
C GLU A 34 9.30 -1.61 -6.70
N ILE A 35 9.71 -1.22 -5.49
CA ILE A 35 11.06 -0.76 -5.18
C ILE A 35 11.62 -1.62 -4.06
N ASN A 36 12.83 -2.12 -4.24
CA ASN A 36 13.52 -2.97 -3.29
C ASN A 36 14.45 -2.13 -2.40
N PHE A 37 14.23 -2.24 -1.09
CA PHE A 37 15.07 -1.62 -0.07
C PHE A 37 15.88 -2.69 0.65
N GLU A 38 17.19 -2.54 0.71
CA GLU A 38 18.05 -3.42 1.48
C GLU A 38 17.91 -3.14 2.97
N ILE A 39 17.63 -4.17 3.76
CA ILE A 39 17.63 -4.05 5.23
C ILE A 39 19.09 -3.94 5.69
N ASN A 40 19.37 -2.90 6.46
CA ASN A 40 20.71 -2.60 6.92
C ASN A 40 21.29 -3.78 7.72
N ASN A 41 22.59 -4.04 7.52
CA ASN A 41 23.33 -5.15 8.15
C ASN A 41 22.80 -6.57 7.82
N THR A 42 21.95 -6.71 6.81
CA THR A 42 21.48 -8.01 6.32
C THR A 42 21.53 -8.07 4.80
N LYS A 43 21.32 -9.26 4.23
CA LYS A 43 21.13 -9.44 2.78
C LYS A 43 19.64 -9.47 2.39
N ASN A 44 18.75 -9.22 3.36
CA ASN A 44 17.32 -9.28 3.11
C ASN A 44 16.85 -8.00 2.42
N ILE A 45 15.88 -8.18 1.54
CA ILE A 45 15.26 -7.13 0.76
C ILE A 45 13.83 -6.95 1.23
N LEU A 46 13.42 -5.70 1.41
CA LEU A 46 12.06 -5.29 1.66
C LEU A 46 11.50 -4.64 0.39
N SER A 47 10.53 -5.30 -0.25
CA SER A 47 9.88 -4.79 -1.45
C SER A 47 8.70 -3.89 -1.06
N VAL A 48 8.69 -2.68 -1.58
CA VAL A 48 7.69 -1.64 -1.31
C VAL A 48 6.97 -1.30 -2.61
N PHE A 49 5.64 -1.24 -2.57
CA PHE A 49 4.86 -0.76 -3.70
C PHE A 49 4.45 0.70 -3.51
N THR A 50 4.54 1.50 -4.58
CA THR A 50 4.09 2.89 -4.59
C THR A 50 3.48 3.30 -5.92
N THR A 51 2.47 4.16 -5.88
CA THR A 51 1.92 4.88 -7.06
C THR A 51 2.59 6.24 -7.27
N ARG A 52 3.42 6.67 -6.30
CA ARG A 52 4.13 7.93 -6.30
C ARG A 52 5.66 7.75 -6.20
N PRO A 53 6.29 7.01 -7.15
CA PRO A 53 7.75 6.83 -7.14
C PRO A 53 8.51 8.16 -7.31
N ASP A 54 7.88 9.18 -7.86
CA ASP A 54 8.39 10.55 -7.99
C ASP A 54 8.78 11.18 -6.64
N THR A 55 8.12 10.78 -5.53
CA THR A 55 8.35 11.34 -4.20
C THR A 55 9.41 10.60 -3.37
N ILE A 56 10.10 9.63 -3.95
CA ILE A 56 11.06 8.76 -3.21
C ILE A 56 12.14 9.54 -2.46
N PHE A 57 12.59 10.68 -3.00
CA PHE A 57 13.61 11.51 -2.35
C PHE A 57 13.12 12.18 -1.04
N GLY A 58 11.79 12.31 -0.89
CA GLY A 58 11.13 12.75 0.33
C GLY A 58 10.80 11.63 1.31
N ALA A 59 11.19 10.39 1.02
CA ALA A 59 10.93 9.26 1.90
C ALA A 59 11.61 9.44 3.25
N SER A 60 10.84 9.29 4.33
CA SER A 60 11.30 9.48 5.72
C SER A 60 11.27 8.19 6.52
N PHE A 61 10.42 7.24 6.17
CA PHE A 61 10.30 5.94 6.83
C PHE A 61 9.72 4.90 5.87
N ILE A 62 9.79 3.64 6.27
CA ILE A 62 9.02 2.54 5.67
C ILE A 62 7.93 2.13 6.64
N ALA A 63 6.72 1.97 6.15
CA ALA A 63 5.60 1.44 6.93
C ALA A 63 5.14 0.09 6.39
N LEU A 64 4.96 -0.85 7.30
CA LEU A 64 4.50 -2.21 7.06
C LEU A 64 3.10 -2.39 7.63
N SER A 65 2.29 -3.20 6.96
CA SER A 65 1.04 -3.70 7.55
C SER A 65 1.33 -4.50 8.83
N ALA A 66 0.44 -4.43 9.81
CA ALA A 66 0.51 -5.24 11.03
C ALA A 66 0.53 -6.76 10.73
N ASP A 67 0.02 -7.16 9.55
CA ASP A 67 -0.02 -8.56 9.09
C ASP A 67 1.08 -8.91 8.08
N HIS A 68 2.03 -8.00 7.84
CA HIS A 68 3.18 -8.27 6.97
C HIS A 68 4.02 -9.44 7.53
N PRO A 69 4.56 -10.36 6.69
CA PRO A 69 5.31 -11.56 7.15
C PRO A 69 6.45 -11.30 8.13
N LEU A 70 7.06 -10.12 8.08
CA LEU A 70 8.09 -9.72 9.07
C LEU A 70 7.57 -9.65 10.51
N ASN A 71 6.25 -9.60 10.74
CA ASN A 71 5.65 -9.57 12.07
C ASN A 71 6.00 -10.82 12.90
N ASN A 72 6.28 -11.95 12.25
CA ASN A 72 6.67 -13.20 12.92
C ASN A 72 7.85 -13.01 13.89
N ASN A 73 8.76 -12.09 13.57
CA ASN A 73 9.92 -11.79 14.41
C ASN A 73 9.53 -11.02 15.69
N PHE A 74 8.33 -10.45 15.74
CA PHE A 74 7.88 -9.56 16.81
C PHE A 74 6.71 -10.13 17.63
N LEU A 75 6.16 -11.30 17.27
CA LEU A 75 4.99 -11.91 17.93
C LEU A 75 5.20 -12.15 19.44
N LYS A 76 6.45 -12.33 19.87
CA LYS A 76 6.78 -12.50 21.30
C LYS A 76 6.93 -11.17 22.07
N ASN A 77 6.99 -10.04 21.35
CA ASN A 77 7.15 -8.71 21.97
C ASN A 77 5.80 -8.22 22.53
N PRO A 78 5.70 -7.94 23.86
CA PRO A 78 4.44 -7.48 24.47
C PRO A 78 3.91 -6.16 23.86
N SER A 79 4.79 -5.22 23.55
CA SER A 79 4.41 -3.94 22.94
C SER A 79 3.86 -4.12 21.52
N PHE A 80 4.41 -5.08 20.75
CA PHE A 80 3.87 -5.40 19.44
C PHE A 80 2.50 -6.08 19.52
N LYS A 81 2.30 -6.98 20.49
CA LYS A 81 0.99 -7.60 20.71
C LYS A 81 -0.08 -6.55 20.99
N LYS A 82 0.22 -5.61 21.91
CA LYS A 82 -0.69 -4.50 22.22
C LYS A 82 -1.00 -3.66 20.98
N PHE A 83 0.03 -3.29 20.20
CA PHE A 83 -0.15 -2.57 18.93
C PHE A 83 -1.06 -3.34 17.96
N LYS A 84 -0.87 -4.66 17.79
CA LYS A 84 -1.67 -5.50 16.90
C LYS A 84 -3.14 -5.59 17.38
N GLU A 85 -3.37 -5.68 18.68
CA GLU A 85 -4.73 -5.64 19.27
C GLU A 85 -5.43 -4.30 19.01
N GLU A 86 -4.71 -3.19 19.10
CA GLU A 86 -5.24 -1.85 18.78
C GLU A 86 -5.57 -1.72 17.29
N CYS A 87 -4.72 -2.23 16.40
CA CYS A 87 -5.00 -2.28 14.96
C CYS A 87 -6.29 -3.06 14.65
N ASN A 88 -6.51 -4.19 15.30
CA ASN A 88 -7.71 -5.01 15.09
C ASN A 88 -9.01 -4.32 15.54
N LYS A 89 -8.94 -3.39 16.50
CA LYS A 89 -10.10 -2.61 16.97
C LYS A 89 -10.50 -1.50 16.00
N THR A 90 -9.55 -0.99 15.21
CA THR A 90 -9.74 0.21 14.37
C THR A 90 -10.58 -0.07 13.11
N GLY A 91 -10.82 -1.34 12.77
CA GLY A 91 -11.48 -1.72 11.51
C GLY A 91 -10.58 -1.59 10.29
N THR A 92 -10.99 -2.22 9.19
CA THR A 92 -10.18 -2.30 7.95
C THR A 92 -10.73 -1.46 6.81
N THR A 93 -11.78 -0.65 7.04
CA THR A 93 -12.33 0.23 6.00
C THR A 93 -11.46 1.46 5.80
N GLU A 94 -11.33 1.93 4.55
CA GLU A 94 -10.53 3.12 4.23
C GLU A 94 -10.99 4.35 5.05
N GLU A 95 -12.28 4.50 5.29
CA GLU A 95 -12.88 5.59 6.06
C GLU A 95 -12.51 5.53 7.55
N ALA A 96 -12.57 4.34 8.15
CA ALA A 96 -12.17 4.13 9.54
C ALA A 96 -10.68 4.41 9.74
N LEU A 97 -9.83 3.96 8.79
CA LEU A 97 -8.39 4.20 8.81
C LEU A 97 -8.00 5.66 8.56
N ALA A 98 -8.79 6.39 7.76
CA ALA A 98 -8.55 7.81 7.51
C ALA A 98 -8.74 8.65 8.78
N ASN A 99 -9.80 8.36 9.55
CA ASN A 99 -10.18 9.11 10.75
C ASN A 99 -9.49 8.63 12.03
N ALA A 100 -8.91 7.42 12.03
CA ALA A 100 -8.23 6.88 13.19
C ALA A 100 -6.89 7.58 13.46
N GLU A 101 -6.53 7.65 14.75
CA GLU A 101 -5.19 8.04 15.16
C GLU A 101 -4.14 7.15 14.50
N LYS A 102 -3.07 7.76 13.97
CA LYS A 102 -1.99 7.03 13.30
C LYS A 102 -1.10 6.37 14.36
N LEU A 103 -1.18 5.05 14.42
CA LEU A 103 -0.42 4.22 15.36
C LEU A 103 0.70 3.48 14.63
N GLY A 104 1.84 3.34 15.28
CA GLY A 104 2.97 2.60 14.77
C GLY A 104 3.76 1.90 15.85
N PHE A 105 4.42 0.81 15.45
CA PHE A 105 5.40 0.11 16.27
C PHE A 105 6.75 0.20 15.58
N ASP A 106 7.74 0.75 16.27
CA ASP A 106 9.13 0.81 15.79
C ASP A 106 9.75 -0.59 15.85
N THR A 107 10.18 -1.10 14.70
CA THR A 107 10.82 -2.42 14.63
C THR A 107 12.28 -2.41 15.05
N GLY A 108 12.90 -1.24 15.17
CA GLY A 108 14.35 -1.08 15.31
C GLY A 108 15.14 -1.38 14.03
N LEU A 109 14.49 -1.88 12.98
CA LEU A 109 15.13 -2.12 11.69
C LEU A 109 15.29 -0.82 10.91
N LYS A 110 16.34 -0.77 10.09
CA LYS A 110 16.58 0.32 9.15
C LYS A 110 16.83 -0.25 7.76
N VAL A 111 16.37 0.45 6.73
CA VAL A 111 16.65 0.10 5.33
C VAL A 111 17.50 1.18 4.67
N LYS A 112 18.32 0.81 3.70
CA LYS A 112 19.11 1.75 2.89
C LYS A 112 18.22 2.42 1.86
N HIS A 113 18.29 3.73 1.75
CA HIS A 113 17.60 4.46 0.69
C HIS A 113 18.31 4.18 -0.65
N PRO A 114 17.58 3.79 -1.74
CA PRO A 114 18.22 3.32 -2.97
C PRO A 114 18.99 4.38 -3.76
N PHE A 115 18.72 5.67 -3.53
CA PHE A 115 19.35 6.80 -4.25
C PHE A 115 20.13 7.76 -3.34
N LEU A 116 19.98 7.65 -2.04
CA LEU A 116 20.64 8.53 -1.06
C LEU A 116 21.49 7.74 -0.09
N LYS A 117 22.58 8.36 0.38
CA LYS A 117 23.42 7.78 1.46
C LYS A 117 22.75 8.00 2.83
N LYS A 118 21.50 7.55 3.00
CA LYS A 118 20.77 7.58 4.27
C LYS A 118 20.04 6.27 4.50
N THR A 119 19.72 6.01 5.75
CA THR A 119 18.86 4.90 6.15
C THR A 119 17.50 5.43 6.59
N LEU A 120 16.46 4.62 6.35
CA LEU A 120 15.09 4.91 6.77
C LEU A 120 14.68 3.92 7.87
N PRO A 121 14.03 4.35 8.95
CA PRO A 121 13.47 3.47 9.96
C PRO A 121 12.28 2.70 9.40
N VAL A 122 12.05 1.51 9.94
CA VAL A 122 10.94 0.63 9.55
C VAL A 122 9.94 0.53 10.70
N TYR A 123 8.69 0.85 10.43
CA TYR A 123 7.57 0.77 11.38
C TYR A 123 6.52 -0.22 10.91
N PHE A 124 5.84 -0.90 11.81
CA PHE A 124 4.48 -1.37 11.53
C PHE A 124 3.52 -0.21 11.77
N ALA A 125 2.54 -0.04 10.89
CA ALA A 125 1.59 1.08 10.96
C ALA A 125 0.17 0.60 10.71
N ASN A 126 -0.79 1.14 11.47
CA ASN A 126 -2.19 0.74 11.40
C ASN A 126 -2.92 1.16 10.12
N PHE A 127 -2.37 2.10 9.36
CA PHE A 127 -2.95 2.61 8.12
C PHE A 127 -2.43 1.94 6.84
N VAL A 128 -1.54 0.95 6.97
CA VAL A 128 -1.03 0.15 5.84
C VAL A 128 -1.80 -1.16 5.77
N LEU A 129 -2.45 -1.40 4.63
CA LEU A 129 -3.22 -2.62 4.39
C LEU A 129 -2.34 -3.69 3.71
N MET A 130 -2.45 -4.95 4.17
CA MET A 130 -1.73 -6.07 3.57
C MET A 130 -2.19 -6.35 2.14
N ASP A 131 -3.47 -6.10 1.87
CA ASP A 131 -4.11 -6.38 0.59
C ASP A 131 -3.74 -5.39 -0.53
N TYR A 132 -2.93 -4.37 -0.23
CA TYR A 132 -2.49 -3.39 -1.22
C TYR A 132 -1.00 -3.50 -1.47
N GLY A 133 -0.65 -3.90 -2.69
CA GLY A 133 0.75 -4.05 -3.10
C GLY A 133 1.47 -5.19 -2.42
N THR A 134 2.50 -4.86 -1.67
CA THR A 134 3.36 -5.80 -0.91
C THR A 134 3.06 -5.77 0.59
N GLY A 135 2.04 -5.01 1.03
CA GLY A 135 1.82 -4.73 2.45
C GLY A 135 2.91 -3.83 3.06
N ALA A 136 3.69 -3.16 2.21
CA ALA A 136 4.74 -2.23 2.59
C ALA A 136 4.69 -0.98 1.72
N ILE A 137 4.86 0.19 2.32
CA ILE A 137 4.94 1.49 1.64
C ILE A 137 6.16 2.26 2.15
N PHE A 138 6.67 3.21 1.37
CA PHE A 138 7.51 4.26 1.94
C PHE A 138 6.65 5.49 2.25
N GLY A 139 6.87 6.08 3.40
CA GLY A 139 6.19 7.30 3.83
C GLY A 139 6.88 8.55 3.28
N CYS A 140 6.09 9.41 2.61
CA CYS A 140 6.52 10.74 2.18
C CYS A 140 5.66 11.82 2.84
N PRO A 141 5.98 12.22 4.07
CA PRO A 141 5.15 13.10 4.90
C PRO A 141 4.77 14.42 4.24
N ALA A 142 5.64 14.98 3.43
CA ALA A 142 5.36 16.24 2.77
C ALA A 142 4.23 16.16 1.71
N HIS A 143 3.85 14.93 1.26
CA HIS A 143 2.95 14.73 0.11
C HIS A 143 1.85 13.68 0.34
N ASP A 144 1.71 13.16 1.56
CA ASP A 144 0.59 12.33 2.01
C ASP A 144 0.22 12.72 3.45
N GLN A 145 -1.05 13.03 3.68
CA GLN A 145 -1.51 13.52 5.00
C GLN A 145 -1.38 12.44 6.08
N ARG A 146 -1.58 11.17 5.75
CA ARG A 146 -1.43 10.06 6.72
C ARG A 146 0.02 9.94 7.17
N ASP A 147 0.95 10.05 6.21
CA ASP A 147 2.37 10.02 6.48
C ASP A 147 2.82 11.26 7.26
N PHE A 148 2.19 12.42 6.99
CA PHE A 148 2.47 13.67 7.68
C PHE A 148 2.10 13.59 9.16
N ASP A 149 0.87 13.15 9.46
CA ASP A 149 0.38 12.97 10.83
C ASP A 149 1.25 11.96 11.60
N PHE A 150 1.64 10.86 10.92
CA PHE A 150 2.54 9.87 11.48
C PHE A 150 3.92 10.44 11.76
N ALA A 151 4.49 11.19 10.82
CA ALA A 151 5.82 11.78 10.98
C ALA A 151 5.88 12.82 12.10
N LEU A 152 4.81 13.62 12.27
CA LEU A 152 4.70 14.55 13.40
C LEU A 152 4.69 13.80 14.74
N LYS A 153 3.88 12.73 14.84
CA LYS A 153 3.76 11.93 16.07
C LYS A 153 5.08 11.26 16.44
N TYR A 154 5.78 10.68 15.47
CA TYR A 154 7.03 9.94 15.69
C TYR A 154 8.30 10.78 15.49
N LYS A 155 8.15 12.11 15.30
CA LYS A 155 9.25 13.09 15.12
C LYS A 155 10.21 12.69 14.00
N LEU A 156 9.64 12.27 12.86
CA LEU A 156 10.39 11.92 11.66
C LEU A 156 10.62 13.15 10.78
N ASP A 157 11.64 13.11 9.93
CA ASP A 157 11.96 14.19 9.01
C ASP A 157 10.85 14.40 7.98
N ILE A 158 10.52 15.65 7.68
CA ILE A 158 9.57 16.03 6.64
C ILE A 158 10.31 16.85 5.58
N LEU A 159 10.52 16.26 4.41
CA LEU A 159 11.21 16.90 3.29
C LEU A 159 10.25 17.12 2.13
N LYS A 160 10.02 18.37 1.76
CA LYS A 160 9.22 18.76 0.61
C LYS A 160 9.99 18.47 -0.68
N VAL A 161 9.37 17.72 -1.60
CA VAL A 161 9.97 17.35 -2.89
C VAL A 161 9.14 17.79 -4.11
N ILE A 162 7.97 18.40 -3.88
CA ILE A 162 7.16 19.01 -4.94
C ILE A 162 6.77 20.42 -4.48
N SER A 163 6.93 21.40 -5.36
CA SER A 163 6.54 22.78 -5.10
C SER A 163 6.03 23.47 -6.35
N THR A 164 5.12 24.42 -6.17
CA THR A 164 4.68 25.36 -7.21
C THR A 164 5.55 26.61 -7.28
N LYS A 165 6.32 26.91 -6.23
CA LYS A 165 7.18 28.10 -6.11
C LYS A 165 8.63 27.70 -5.93
N LYS A 166 9.56 28.49 -6.49
CA LYS A 166 11.01 28.25 -6.39
C LYS A 166 11.57 28.36 -4.97
N ASP A 167 10.96 29.20 -4.12
CA ASP A 167 11.44 29.52 -2.77
C ASP A 167 10.34 29.24 -1.72
N ASP A 168 10.09 27.96 -1.45
CA ASP A 168 9.06 27.55 -0.51
C ASP A 168 9.70 26.85 0.71
N ASN A 169 10.43 27.64 1.52
CA ASN A 169 11.08 27.20 2.77
C ASN A 169 10.15 27.24 3.99
N LEU A 170 8.84 27.44 3.79
CA LEU A 170 7.86 27.44 4.88
C LEU A 170 7.73 26.05 5.47
N LYS A 171 7.73 25.96 6.80
CA LYS A 171 7.34 24.73 7.49
C LYS A 171 5.93 24.35 7.07
N LEU A 172 5.80 23.15 6.55
CA LEU A 172 4.50 22.60 6.19
C LEU A 172 3.64 22.46 7.46
N GLN A 173 2.43 22.98 7.42
CA GLN A 173 1.41 22.75 8.45
C GLN A 173 0.55 21.52 8.12
N GLU A 174 0.51 21.15 6.84
CA GLU A 174 -0.19 20.00 6.29
C GLU A 174 0.55 19.45 5.06
N ALA A 175 0.21 18.26 4.62
CA ALA A 175 0.80 17.67 3.42
C ALA A 175 0.35 18.40 2.16
N TYR A 176 1.30 18.64 1.24
CA TYR A 176 1.02 19.23 -0.05
C TYR A 176 0.70 18.15 -1.09
N VAL A 177 -0.55 18.08 -1.52
CA VAL A 177 -1.06 17.04 -2.45
C VAL A 177 -1.24 17.56 -3.89
N GLY A 178 -0.94 18.83 -4.14
CA GLY A 178 -1.14 19.49 -5.45
C GLY A 178 -0.08 19.17 -6.49
N ASP A 179 -0.32 19.70 -7.69
CA ASP A 179 0.65 19.65 -8.80
C ASP A 179 1.81 20.62 -8.56
N GLY A 180 2.93 20.35 -9.25
CA GLY A 180 4.10 21.19 -9.13
C GLY A 180 5.31 20.61 -9.86
N LYS A 181 6.47 21.22 -9.62
CA LYS A 181 7.76 20.73 -10.09
C LYS A 181 8.53 20.08 -8.96
N LEU A 182 9.31 19.07 -9.30
CA LEU A 182 10.18 18.38 -8.34
C LEU A 182 11.30 19.33 -7.86
N ILE A 183 11.53 19.30 -6.55
CA ILE A 183 12.64 19.99 -5.86
C ILE A 183 13.27 19.00 -4.88
N ASN A 184 14.49 19.23 -4.44
CA ASN A 184 15.22 18.37 -3.49
C ASN A 184 15.29 16.89 -3.94
N SER A 185 15.14 16.64 -5.23
CA SER A 185 14.98 15.31 -5.83
C SER A 185 16.11 14.97 -6.81
N LYS A 186 17.27 15.65 -6.72
CA LYS A 186 18.46 15.43 -7.53
C LYS A 186 18.17 15.47 -9.03
N PHE A 187 18.33 14.33 -9.73
CA PHE A 187 18.14 14.23 -11.17
C PHE A 187 16.66 14.41 -11.63
N LEU A 188 15.71 14.49 -10.70
CA LEU A 188 14.30 14.78 -10.98
C LEU A 188 13.97 16.28 -10.82
N ASP A 189 14.88 17.09 -10.25
CA ASP A 189 14.60 18.50 -10.00
C ASP A 189 14.18 19.25 -11.27
N GLY A 190 13.16 20.09 -11.11
CA GLY A 190 12.59 20.90 -12.19
C GLY A 190 11.62 20.18 -13.12
N LEU A 191 11.51 18.85 -13.05
CA LEU A 191 10.55 18.07 -13.84
C LEU A 191 9.14 18.22 -13.26
N ASP A 192 8.14 18.09 -14.13
CA ASP A 192 6.76 17.86 -13.73
C ASP A 192 6.58 16.43 -13.19
N ILE A 193 5.48 16.19 -12.44
CA ILE A 193 5.20 14.91 -11.81
C ILE A 193 5.16 13.75 -12.80
N THR A 194 4.59 13.97 -13.99
CA THR A 194 4.42 12.92 -15.00
C THR A 194 5.77 12.49 -15.59
N SER A 195 6.58 13.46 -15.95
CA SER A 195 7.94 13.24 -16.47
C SER A 195 8.85 12.63 -15.40
N ALA A 196 8.73 13.09 -14.15
CA ALA A 196 9.47 12.54 -13.03
C ALA A 196 9.12 11.08 -12.75
N LYS A 197 7.84 10.70 -12.78
CA LYS A 197 7.41 9.30 -12.65
C LYS A 197 8.02 8.39 -13.71
N LYS A 198 8.02 8.82 -14.96
CA LYS A 198 8.65 8.04 -16.05
C LYS A 198 10.14 7.86 -15.80
N LYS A 199 10.85 8.96 -15.56
CA LYS A 199 12.30 8.96 -15.38
C LYS A 199 12.75 8.14 -14.17
N ILE A 200 12.05 8.25 -13.03
CA ILE A 200 12.42 7.46 -11.84
C ILE A 200 12.17 5.97 -12.03
N ILE A 201 11.09 5.58 -12.74
CA ILE A 201 10.83 4.17 -13.05
C ILE A 201 11.94 3.60 -13.95
N GLU A 202 12.34 4.32 -14.98
CA GLU A 202 13.47 3.95 -15.85
C GLU A 202 14.77 3.76 -15.04
N GLU A 203 15.08 4.67 -14.13
CA GLU A 203 16.26 4.56 -13.25
C GLU A 203 16.19 3.37 -12.28
N ILE A 204 15.00 3.07 -11.75
CA ILE A 204 14.77 1.92 -10.87
C ILE A 204 15.01 0.61 -11.62
N GLU A 205 14.50 0.50 -12.86
CA GLU A 205 14.67 -0.67 -13.70
C GLU A 205 16.12 -0.83 -14.18
N ASN A 206 16.76 0.26 -14.62
CA ASN A 206 18.18 0.27 -15.04
C ASN A 206 19.12 -0.19 -13.92
N LYS A 207 18.86 0.24 -12.68
CA LYS A 207 19.62 -0.17 -11.49
C LYS A 207 19.22 -1.54 -10.94
N ARG A 208 18.20 -2.18 -11.52
CA ARG A 208 17.66 -3.48 -11.05
C ARG A 208 17.23 -3.48 -9.58
N ILE A 209 16.79 -2.34 -9.07
CA ILE A 209 16.31 -2.16 -7.70
C ILE A 209 14.79 -2.19 -7.60
N GLY A 210 14.09 -2.50 -8.69
CA GLY A 210 12.65 -2.60 -8.73
C GLY A 210 12.14 -2.73 -10.16
N LYS A 211 10.82 -2.64 -10.30
CA LYS A 211 10.15 -2.76 -11.60
C LYS A 211 8.80 -2.04 -11.61
N LYS A 212 8.38 -1.62 -12.80
CA LYS A 212 7.01 -1.14 -13.03
C LYS A 212 6.00 -2.24 -12.70
N ARG A 213 4.91 -1.87 -12.03
CA ARG A 213 3.82 -2.78 -11.66
C ARG A 213 2.47 -2.16 -11.96
N VAL A 214 1.54 -3.01 -12.36
CA VAL A 214 0.12 -2.67 -12.48
C VAL A 214 -0.61 -3.50 -11.44
N LEU A 215 -1.37 -2.85 -10.59
CA LEU A 215 -2.24 -3.50 -9.60
C LEU A 215 -3.70 -3.20 -9.92
N TYR A 216 -4.56 -4.11 -9.48
CA TYR A 216 -6.01 -3.97 -9.55
C TYR A 216 -6.58 -4.04 -8.14
N ARG A 217 -7.56 -3.17 -7.85
CA ARG A 217 -8.29 -3.20 -6.57
C ARG A 217 -9.28 -4.35 -6.53
N LEU A 218 -9.74 -4.82 -7.69
CA LEU A 218 -10.66 -5.93 -7.81
C LEU A 218 -10.06 -7.19 -7.17
N LYS A 219 -10.77 -7.73 -6.19
CA LYS A 219 -10.45 -8.98 -5.51
C LYS A 219 -11.36 -10.10 -6.01
N ASP A 220 -10.89 -11.33 -5.84
CA ASP A 220 -11.70 -12.51 -6.10
C ASP A 220 -12.97 -12.50 -5.25
N TRP A 221 -14.07 -12.93 -5.82
CA TRP A 221 -15.31 -13.03 -5.09
C TRP A 221 -15.26 -14.22 -4.12
N GLY A 222 -15.58 -13.95 -2.86
CA GLY A 222 -15.85 -15.01 -1.91
C GLY A 222 -17.09 -15.80 -2.35
N VAL A 223 -16.91 -17.08 -2.65
CA VAL A 223 -17.98 -17.96 -3.08
C VAL A 223 -18.80 -18.46 -1.88
N SER A 224 -18.13 -18.60 -0.73
CA SER A 224 -18.80 -19.01 0.52
C SER A 224 -19.75 -17.92 1.02
N ARG A 225 -21.00 -18.30 1.22
CA ARG A 225 -22.05 -17.41 1.71
C ARG A 225 -22.53 -17.91 3.07
N GLN A 226 -22.34 -17.09 4.11
CA GLN A 226 -22.80 -17.36 5.49
C GLN A 226 -24.11 -16.61 5.78
N ARG A 227 -25.09 -16.73 4.88
CA ARG A 227 -26.38 -16.06 5.00
C ARG A 227 -27.51 -17.07 5.12
N TYR A 228 -28.57 -16.73 5.83
CA TYR A 228 -29.77 -17.57 6.00
C TYR A 228 -30.35 -18.05 4.65
N TRP A 229 -30.34 -17.21 3.63
CA TRP A 229 -30.83 -17.50 2.28
C TRP A 229 -29.74 -17.95 1.30
N GLY A 230 -28.50 -18.09 1.75
CA GLY A 230 -27.40 -18.54 0.90
C GLY A 230 -27.22 -20.04 0.98
N CYS A 231 -26.67 -20.65 -0.07
CA CYS A 231 -26.11 -22.00 0.01
C CYS A 231 -24.67 -21.89 0.53
N PRO A 232 -24.41 -22.16 1.82
CA PRO A 232 -23.05 -22.09 2.36
C PRO A 232 -22.21 -23.22 1.79
N ILE A 233 -20.97 -22.92 1.41
CA ILE A 233 -19.96 -23.94 1.12
C ILE A 233 -19.32 -24.29 2.46
N PRO A 234 -19.52 -25.49 3.01
CA PRO A 234 -18.92 -25.86 4.27
C PRO A 234 -17.43 -26.12 4.11
N MET A 235 -16.63 -25.37 4.85
CA MET A 235 -15.18 -25.52 4.90
C MET A 235 -14.79 -26.24 6.18
N ILE A 236 -13.92 -27.22 6.06
CA ILE A 236 -13.37 -27.98 7.18
C ILE A 236 -11.90 -27.56 7.35
N TYR A 237 -11.56 -27.10 8.52
CA TYR A 237 -10.18 -26.81 8.89
C TYR A 237 -9.61 -28.05 9.57
N LEU A 238 -8.60 -28.64 8.94
CA LEU A 238 -7.90 -29.81 9.44
C LEU A 238 -6.88 -29.42 10.51
N GLU A 239 -6.51 -30.36 11.38
CA GLU A 239 -5.52 -30.12 12.46
C GLU A 239 -4.13 -29.73 11.92
N ASN A 240 -3.79 -30.15 10.71
CA ASN A 240 -2.53 -29.79 10.03
C ASN A 240 -2.54 -28.38 9.41
N GLY A 241 -3.66 -27.64 9.53
CA GLY A 241 -3.86 -26.30 8.97
C GLY A 241 -4.38 -26.26 7.54
N ASP A 242 -4.57 -27.40 6.89
CA ASP A 242 -5.18 -27.46 5.55
C ASP A 242 -6.68 -27.17 5.60
N VAL A 243 -7.21 -26.67 4.49
CA VAL A 243 -8.63 -26.38 4.34
C VAL A 243 -9.22 -27.30 3.30
N ALA A 244 -10.23 -28.09 3.69
CA ALA A 244 -10.96 -28.98 2.82
C ALA A 244 -12.42 -28.56 2.65
N VAL A 245 -13.02 -28.89 1.53
CA VAL A 245 -14.45 -28.67 1.29
C VAL A 245 -15.18 -29.98 1.54
N SER A 246 -16.20 -29.94 2.38
CA SER A 246 -17.10 -31.08 2.60
C SER A 246 -17.89 -31.38 1.32
N TYR A 247 -18.29 -32.62 1.14
CA TYR A 247 -19.03 -33.16 -0.01
C TYR A 247 -20.11 -32.22 -0.55
N THR A 248 -19.75 -31.30 -1.44
CA THR A 248 -20.68 -30.31 -2.02
C THR A 248 -21.76 -30.93 -2.87
N HIS A 249 -21.51 -32.10 -3.49
CA HIS A 249 -22.45 -32.82 -4.31
C HIS A 249 -23.62 -33.46 -3.51
N LEU A 250 -23.44 -33.75 -2.24
CA LEU A 250 -24.50 -34.29 -1.39
C LEU A 250 -25.53 -33.22 -0.98
N ARG A 251 -25.09 -31.96 -0.92
CA ARG A 251 -25.98 -30.86 -0.51
C ARG A 251 -26.79 -30.24 -1.65
N ALA A 252 -26.38 -30.44 -2.88
CA ALA A 252 -27.17 -30.02 -4.03
C ALA A 252 -28.53 -30.78 -4.13
N HIS A 253 -28.67 -31.90 -3.45
CA HIS A 253 -29.89 -32.69 -3.39
C HIS A 253 -30.78 -32.40 -2.17
N GLU A 254 -30.31 -31.68 -1.19
CA GLU A 254 -31.08 -31.32 0.03
C GLU A 254 -31.92 -30.04 -0.12
N THR A 255 -31.93 -29.42 -1.29
CA THR A 255 -32.66 -28.16 -1.56
C THR A 255 -34.00 -28.38 -2.29
N TYR A 256 -34.56 -29.56 -2.21
CA TYR A 256 -35.93 -29.87 -2.71
C TYR A 256 -36.92 -29.96 -1.56
#